data_668915f83ac1e1cf95711883e16632ec
#
_entry.id   668915f83ac1e1cf95711883e16632ec
#
_cell.length_a   1.000
_cell.length_b   1.000
_cell.length_c   1.000
_cell.angle_alpha   90.00
_cell.angle_beta   90.00
_cell.angle_gamma   90.00
#
_symmetry.space_group_name_H-M   'P 1'
#
loop_
_entity.id
_entity.type
_entity.pdbx_description
1 polymer ?
#
loop_
_entity_poly.entity_id
_entity_poly.type
_entity_poly.pdbx_seq_one_letter_code
_entity_poly.pdbx_strand_id
1 'polypeptide(L)'
;MNTPKRWEVYDRYGNKIYMTAERWEHAQEKRPWLAGYLDDVLTTIRRGRRKQDPLKSHKYKYYWSWDEMFPDFNHLVVVVLFKKRINKTGQLVPNNYVVNVWPVFIYGKG
;
A
#
# COMPACT_ATOMS: atom_id res chain seq x y z
N MET A 1 14.36 -22.69 8.83
CA MET A 1 13.07 -22.37 8.22
C MET A 1 12.95 -20.87 8.05
N ASN A 2 12.68 -20.43 6.86
CA ASN A 2 12.59 -19.01 6.58
C ASN A 2 11.16 -18.50 6.73
N THR A 3 11.01 -17.48 7.56
CA THR A 3 9.75 -16.77 7.62
C THR A 3 9.68 -15.82 6.43
N PRO A 4 8.59 -15.81 5.68
CA PRO A 4 8.48 -14.87 4.58
C PRO A 4 8.68 -13.46 5.08
N LYS A 5 9.49 -12.71 4.37
CA LYS A 5 9.73 -11.32 4.71
C LYS A 5 8.47 -10.50 4.45
N ARG A 6 8.22 -9.55 5.32
CA ARG A 6 7.14 -8.61 5.11
C ARG A 6 7.44 -7.32 5.84
N TRP A 7 6.78 -6.26 5.42
CA TRP A 7 6.90 -4.95 6.04
C TRP A 7 5.57 -4.58 6.66
N GLU A 8 5.62 -4.02 7.86
CA GLU A 8 4.43 -3.59 8.59
C GLU A 8 4.55 -2.12 8.94
N VAL A 9 3.49 -1.38 8.68
CA VAL A 9 3.44 0.05 9.01
C VAL A 9 2.04 0.36 9.52
N TYR A 10 1.93 1.48 10.25
CA TYR A 10 0.64 2.00 10.67
C TYR A 10 0.30 3.21 9.81
N ASP A 11 -0.94 3.28 9.35
CA ASP A 11 -1.38 4.46 8.61
C ASP A 11 -1.71 5.58 9.62
N ARG A 12 -2.04 6.75 9.09
CA ARG A 12 -2.35 7.90 9.96
C ARG A 12 -3.64 7.73 10.73
N TYR A 13 -4.41 6.72 10.41
CA TYR A 13 -5.69 6.44 11.04
C TYR A 13 -5.60 5.34 12.09
N GLY A 14 -4.39 4.85 12.36
CA GLY A 14 -4.19 3.85 13.39
C GLY A 14 -4.32 2.41 12.93
N ASN A 15 -4.38 2.17 11.64
CA ASN A 15 -4.53 0.81 11.12
C ASN A 15 -3.16 0.22 10.80
N LYS A 16 -2.95 -1.01 11.25
CA LYS A 16 -1.74 -1.75 10.92
C LYS A 16 -1.92 -2.41 9.56
N ILE A 17 -0.98 -2.17 8.67
CA ILE A 17 -1.04 -2.64 7.30
C ILE A 17 0.29 -3.32 6.98
N TYR A 18 0.24 -4.47 6.29
CA TYR A 18 1.47 -5.13 5.89
C TYR A 18 1.50 -5.38 4.39
N MET A 19 2.72 -5.55 3.90
CA MET A 19 2.98 -5.92 2.52
C MET A 19 3.97 -7.08 2.55
N THR A 20 3.63 -8.18 1.89
CA THR A 20 4.54 -9.32 1.82
C THR A 20 5.62 -9.09 0.76
N ALA A 21 6.75 -9.77 0.94
CA ALA A 21 7.81 -9.70 -0.06
C ALA A 21 7.32 -10.18 -1.42
N GLU A 22 6.49 -11.21 -1.43
CA GLU A 22 5.93 -11.73 -2.67
C GLU A 22 5.10 -10.67 -3.38
N ARG A 23 4.27 -9.96 -2.63
CA ARG A 23 3.43 -8.92 -3.23
C ARG A 23 4.28 -7.75 -3.73
N TRP A 24 5.34 -7.42 -3.01
CA TRP A 24 6.26 -6.38 -3.44
C TRP A 24 6.98 -6.77 -4.73
N GLU A 25 7.42 -8.01 -4.83
CA GLU A 25 8.05 -8.49 -6.07
C GLU A 25 7.06 -8.46 -7.23
N HIS A 26 5.81 -8.84 -6.96
CA HIS A 26 4.77 -8.81 -8.00
C HIS A 26 4.54 -7.39 -8.51
N ALA A 27 4.55 -6.41 -7.62
CA ALA A 27 4.36 -5.02 -8.02
C ALA A 27 5.46 -4.54 -8.96
N GLN A 28 6.64 -5.13 -8.85
CA GLN A 28 7.78 -4.72 -9.66
C GLN A 28 7.83 -5.40 -11.03
N GLU A 29 7.02 -6.40 -11.26
CA GLU A 29 7.10 -7.18 -12.51
C GLU A 29 6.90 -6.32 -13.74
N LYS A 30 5.91 -5.43 -13.68
CA LYS A 30 5.64 -4.53 -14.81
C LYS A 30 6.39 -3.23 -14.72
N ARG A 31 6.91 -2.92 -13.54
CA ARG A 31 7.61 -1.66 -13.28
C ARG A 31 8.86 -1.96 -12.47
N PRO A 32 9.90 -2.52 -13.12
CA PRO A 32 11.12 -2.90 -12.37
C PRO A 32 11.78 -1.74 -11.63
N TRP A 33 11.62 -0.52 -12.15
CA TRP A 33 12.18 0.66 -11.52
C TRP A 33 11.58 0.93 -10.13
N LEU A 34 10.42 0.33 -9.86
CA LEU A 34 9.77 0.51 -8.56
C LEU A 34 10.62 -0.04 -7.41
N ALA A 35 11.58 -0.92 -7.72
CA ALA A 35 12.42 -1.52 -6.70
C ALA A 35 13.11 -0.48 -5.80
N GLY A 36 13.43 0.68 -6.35
CA GLY A 36 14.09 1.75 -5.58
C GLY A 36 13.14 2.57 -4.72
N TYR A 37 11.85 2.25 -4.71
CA TYR A 37 10.84 3.09 -4.07
C TYR A 37 10.13 2.42 -2.91
N LEU A 38 10.76 1.42 -2.28
CA LEU A 38 10.13 0.72 -1.17
C LEU A 38 9.79 1.68 -0.03
N ASP A 39 10.73 2.53 0.35
CA ASP A 39 10.48 3.47 1.44
C ASP A 39 9.37 4.44 1.09
N ASP A 40 9.28 4.81 -0.18
CA ASP A 40 8.23 5.72 -0.64
C ASP A 40 6.87 5.05 -0.58
N VAL A 41 6.81 3.77 -0.89
CA VAL A 41 5.57 3.01 -0.79
C VAL A 41 5.12 2.94 0.67
N LEU A 42 6.04 2.63 1.58
CA LEU A 42 5.69 2.56 2.99
C LEU A 42 5.27 3.92 3.54
N THR A 43 5.92 5.00 3.09
CA THR A 43 5.54 6.35 3.48
C THR A 43 4.15 6.70 2.94
N THR A 44 3.83 6.25 1.74
CA THR A 44 2.49 6.47 1.17
C THR A 44 1.42 5.86 2.08
N ILE A 45 1.67 4.69 2.63
CA ILE A 45 0.73 4.09 3.57
C ILE A 45 0.69 4.90 4.86
N ARG A 46 1.85 5.26 5.41
CA ARG A 46 1.91 5.94 6.71
C ARG A 46 1.27 7.32 6.69
N ARG A 47 1.52 8.08 5.64
CA ARG A 47 1.15 9.49 5.60
C ARG A 47 0.06 9.82 4.62
N GLY A 48 -0.20 8.93 3.66
CA GLY A 48 -1.11 9.22 2.57
C GLY A 48 -2.55 9.37 3.01
N ARG A 49 -3.29 10.11 2.22
CA ARG A 49 -4.74 10.12 2.33
C ARG A 49 -5.26 8.88 1.66
N ARG A 50 -6.43 8.44 2.10
CA ARG A 50 -7.01 7.25 1.51
C ARG A 50 -8.40 7.53 1.01
N LYS A 51 -8.81 6.74 0.03
CA LYS A 51 -10.12 6.84 -0.56
C LYS A 51 -10.71 5.44 -0.65
N GLN A 52 -11.91 5.30 -0.13
CA GLN A 52 -12.59 4.01 -0.18
C GLN A 52 -13.05 3.73 -1.59
N ASP A 53 -12.91 2.48 -2.02
CA ASP A 53 -13.42 2.05 -3.32
C ASP A 53 -14.94 2.14 -3.29
N PRO A 54 -15.58 2.79 -4.29
CA PRO A 54 -17.02 2.93 -4.27
C PRO A 54 -17.78 1.63 -4.42
N LEU A 55 -17.13 0.60 -4.97
CA LEU A 55 -17.79 -0.69 -5.20
C LEU A 55 -17.42 -1.74 -4.16
N LYS A 56 -16.29 -1.55 -3.45
CA LYS A 56 -15.82 -2.52 -2.48
C LYS A 56 -15.43 -1.82 -1.20
N SER A 57 -16.32 -1.87 -0.22
CA SER A 57 -16.14 -1.08 1.00
C SER A 57 -14.91 -1.44 1.82
N HIS A 58 -14.34 -2.63 1.58
CA HIS A 58 -13.14 -3.06 2.31
C HIS A 58 -11.85 -2.76 1.57
N LYS A 59 -11.91 -2.02 0.47
CA LYS A 59 -10.75 -1.71 -0.35
C LYS A 59 -10.51 -0.21 -0.32
N TYR A 60 -9.26 0.18 -0.05
CA TYR A 60 -8.87 1.57 0.01
C TYR A 60 -7.64 1.81 -0.85
N LYS A 61 -7.55 2.99 -1.42
CA LYS A 61 -6.38 3.45 -2.15
C LYS A 61 -5.73 4.56 -1.34
N TYR A 62 -4.44 4.42 -1.06
CA TYR A 62 -3.66 5.44 -0.37
C TYR A 62 -2.89 6.23 -1.40
N TYR A 63 -2.87 7.55 -1.26
CA TYR A 63 -2.22 8.46 -2.18
C TYR A 63 -1.23 9.34 -1.43
N TRP A 64 -0.06 9.51 -2.01
CA TRP A 64 0.92 10.45 -1.50
C TRP A 64 1.64 11.07 -2.68
N SER A 65 1.83 12.40 -2.66
CA SER A 65 2.48 13.09 -3.77
C SER A 65 3.99 13.10 -3.58
N TRP A 66 4.69 13.00 -4.68
CA TRP A 66 6.15 13.01 -4.72
C TRP A 66 6.59 13.97 -5.79
N ASP A 67 7.42 14.97 -5.40
CA ASP A 67 7.77 16.05 -6.28
C ASP A 67 8.63 15.61 -7.46
N GLU A 68 9.53 14.67 -7.24
CA GLU A 68 10.49 14.34 -8.27
C GLU A 68 10.60 12.84 -8.50
N MET A 69 9.47 12.20 -8.58
CA MET A 69 9.51 10.76 -8.81
C MET A 69 9.95 10.43 -10.22
N PHE A 70 9.18 10.88 -11.18
CA PHE A 70 9.43 10.72 -12.60
C PHE A 70 8.73 11.84 -13.34
N PRO A 71 9.19 12.17 -14.56
CA PRO A 71 8.51 13.20 -15.31
C PRO A 71 7.03 12.95 -15.54
N ASP A 72 6.64 11.68 -15.60
CA ASP A 72 5.28 11.31 -15.96
C ASP A 72 4.39 11.00 -14.75
N PHE A 73 4.94 11.02 -13.54
CA PHE A 73 4.16 10.64 -12.36
C PHE A 73 4.45 11.59 -11.23
N ASN A 74 3.42 11.87 -10.44
CA ASN A 74 3.59 12.72 -9.25
C ASN A 74 2.97 12.13 -7.99
N HIS A 75 2.42 10.91 -8.09
CA HIS A 75 1.83 10.24 -6.92
C HIS A 75 2.13 8.76 -6.98
N LEU A 76 2.23 8.18 -5.81
CA LEU A 76 2.14 6.74 -5.66
C LEU A 76 0.77 6.38 -5.11
N VAL A 77 0.21 5.31 -5.61
CA VAL A 77 -1.05 4.77 -5.13
C VAL A 77 -0.79 3.38 -4.60
N VAL A 78 -1.22 3.14 -3.36
CA VAL A 78 -1.09 1.83 -2.73
C VAL A 78 -2.49 1.33 -2.41
N VAL A 79 -2.84 0.17 -2.94
CA VAL A 79 -4.15 -0.42 -2.73
C VAL A 79 -4.09 -1.42 -1.60
N VAL A 80 -4.97 -1.25 -0.63
CA VAL A 80 -4.99 -2.06 0.59
C VAL A 80 -6.38 -2.65 0.78
N LEU A 81 -6.41 -3.93 1.11
CA LEU A 81 -7.65 -4.58 1.52
C LEU A 81 -7.71 -4.66 3.03
N PHE A 82 -8.85 -4.25 3.58
CA PHE A 82 -9.12 -4.29 5.01
C PHE A 82 -9.97 -5.50 5.28
N LYS A 83 -9.37 -6.52 5.87
CA LYS A 83 -10.05 -7.77 6.15
C LYS A 83 -9.82 -8.17 7.59
N LYS A 84 -10.43 -9.28 7.98
CA LYS A 84 -10.24 -9.83 9.30
C LYS A 84 -9.88 -11.30 9.16
N ARG A 85 -9.22 -11.81 10.18
CA ARG A 85 -8.90 -13.22 10.25
C ARG A 85 -9.13 -13.71 11.66
N ILE A 86 -9.24 -15.00 11.83
CA ILE A 86 -9.36 -15.59 13.14
C ILE A 86 -7.96 -15.97 13.61
N ASN A 87 -7.58 -15.47 14.80
CA ASN A 87 -6.28 -15.77 15.34
C ASN A 87 -6.31 -17.13 16.08
N LYS A 88 -5.19 -17.46 16.72
CA LYS A 88 -5.03 -18.76 17.37
C LYS A 88 -5.99 -18.97 18.53
N THR A 89 -6.48 -17.89 19.12
CA THR A 89 -7.41 -17.97 20.24
C THR A 89 -8.85 -17.86 19.83
N GLY A 90 -9.13 -17.85 18.51
CA GLY A 90 -10.48 -17.82 18.00
C GLY A 90 -11.08 -16.42 17.88
N GLN A 91 -10.27 -15.40 18.03
CA GLN A 91 -10.75 -14.01 17.94
C GLN A 91 -10.58 -13.46 16.53
N LEU A 92 -11.53 -12.63 16.13
CA LEU A 92 -11.41 -11.87 14.88
C LEU A 92 -10.46 -10.71 15.10
N VAL A 93 -9.42 -10.64 14.28
CA VAL A 93 -8.44 -9.56 14.36
C VAL A 93 -8.26 -8.94 12.98
N PRO A 94 -7.84 -7.68 12.90
CA PRO A 94 -7.60 -7.05 11.60
C PRO A 94 -6.53 -7.77 10.82
N ASN A 95 -6.70 -7.80 9.50
CA ASN A 95 -5.73 -8.39 8.59
C ASN A 95 -5.72 -7.55 7.33
N ASN A 96 -5.06 -6.39 7.40
CA ASN A 96 -5.05 -5.40 6.33
C ASN A 96 -3.75 -5.51 5.56
N TYR A 97 -3.84 -5.64 4.24
CA TYR A 97 -2.64 -5.90 3.46
C TYR A 97 -2.68 -5.25 2.10
N VAL A 98 -1.48 -4.96 1.59
CA VAL A 98 -1.30 -4.35 0.28
C VAL A 98 -1.55 -5.39 -0.80
N VAL A 99 -2.31 -5.01 -1.84
CA VAL A 99 -2.55 -5.88 -2.98
C VAL A 99 -1.98 -5.32 -4.27
N ASN A 100 -1.73 -4.02 -4.34
CA ASN A 100 -1.18 -3.44 -5.56
C ASN A 100 -0.54 -2.09 -5.26
N VAL A 101 0.40 -1.70 -6.12
CA VAL A 101 1.10 -0.43 -6.04
C VAL A 101 1.31 0.06 -7.46
N TRP A 102 0.98 1.32 -7.73
CA TRP A 102 1.32 1.90 -9.03
C TRP A 102 1.46 3.41 -8.93
N PRO A 103 2.18 4.01 -9.89
CA PRO A 103 2.28 5.47 -9.95
C PRO A 103 1.15 6.04 -10.78
N VAL A 104 0.81 7.30 -10.52
CA VAL A 104 -0.17 8.02 -11.33
C VAL A 104 0.26 9.47 -11.44
N PHE A 105 -0.29 10.15 -12.42
CA PHE A 105 -0.18 11.59 -12.53
C PHE A 105 -1.55 12.18 -12.25
N ILE A 106 -1.62 13.04 -11.24
CA ILE A 106 -2.87 13.69 -10.88
C ILE A 106 -2.76 15.14 -11.27
N TYR A 107 -3.66 15.57 -12.11
CA TYR A 107 -3.71 16.91 -12.64
C TYR A 107 -4.33 17.90 -11.68
N GLY A 108 -3.94 19.13 -11.89
CA GLY A 108 -4.73 20.23 -11.41
C GLY A 108 -4.91 20.29 -9.92
N LYS A 109 -4.03 19.70 -9.21
CA LYS A 109 -4.09 19.79 -7.78
C LYS A 109 -3.27 20.97 -7.35
N GLY A 110 -3.96 21.97 -7.07
CA GLY A 110 -3.29 23.09 -6.45
C GLY A 110 -2.95 22.78 -5.04
#